data_fc4a1f194310bf6aa0812ae7a6d4ec56
#
_entry.id   fc4a1f194310bf6aa0812ae7a6d4ec56
#
_cell.length_a   1.000
_cell.length_b   1.000
_cell.length_c   1.000
_cell.angle_alpha   90.00
_cell.angle_beta   90.00
_cell.angle_gamma   90.00
#
_symmetry.space_group_name_H-M   'P 1'
#
loop_
_entity.id
_entity.type
_entity.pdbx_description
1 polymer ?
#
loop_
_entity_poly.entity_id
_entity_poly.type
_entity_poly.pdbx_seq_one_letter_code
_entity_poly.pdbx_strand_id
1 'polypeptide(L)'
;IKNIIDEVGGEVRVYGTPGEEGGENGSAKGSFVREHFFDDVDVALCAHPSDRNSVSTSSLAIDPVVVQFFGKPAHSSASPWDGINALDAVIQVFNSVNALRQHVTDDVRIHGIITKGGDAPNIVPEFAEAKFYLRANTKKQVQELRFKFENIVKGAALQTGATFKLEQYGNSVDDMVITPLLDDIYAKHVEELGYEIDRIGKKSIGSSDVGNVSYVVPTIQPNFKISTDPIIGHTQEFKEAARSEYGLESIRFCSKALAYTALDLLLDSKLLEYI
;
A
#
# COMPACT_ATOMS: atom_id res chain seq x y z
N ILE A 1 20.34 7.40 20.44
CA ILE A 1 19.36 8.12 21.25
C ILE A 1 19.21 7.46 22.63
N LYS A 2 19.06 6.14 22.76
CA LYS A 2 18.81 5.43 24.03
C LYS A 2 19.70 5.91 25.21
N ASN A 3 20.98 6.22 24.97
CA ASN A 3 21.92 6.60 26.01
C ASN A 3 21.82 8.05 26.47
N ILE A 4 21.03 8.87 25.77
CA ILE A 4 20.91 10.31 26.02
C ILE A 4 19.45 10.76 26.22
N ILE A 5 18.47 9.86 26.06
CA ILE A 5 17.04 10.20 26.12
C ILE A 5 16.65 10.77 27.50
N ASP A 6 17.27 10.26 28.57
CA ASP A 6 17.01 10.75 29.94
C ASP A 6 17.49 12.20 30.15
N GLU A 7 18.47 12.65 29.35
CA GLU A 7 19.00 14.03 29.42
C GLU A 7 18.23 14.97 28.49
N VAL A 8 17.80 14.47 27.32
CA VAL A 8 17.11 15.23 26.27
C VAL A 8 15.62 15.35 26.57
N GLY A 9 15.04 14.31 27.15
CA GLY A 9 13.59 14.18 27.34
C GLY A 9 12.88 13.63 26.11
N GLY A 10 11.55 13.50 26.20
CA GLY A 10 10.71 12.91 25.15
C GLY A 10 10.71 11.39 25.15
N GLU A 11 10.18 10.82 24.10
CA GLU A 11 10.05 9.36 23.91
C GLU A 11 10.39 8.95 22.48
N VAL A 12 11.04 7.82 22.32
CA VAL A 12 11.26 7.17 21.01
C VAL A 12 10.73 5.74 21.07
N ARG A 13 9.72 5.46 20.25
CA ARG A 13 9.13 4.13 20.12
C ARG A 13 9.62 3.45 18.85
N VAL A 14 9.74 2.12 18.90
CA VAL A 14 10.05 1.29 17.74
C VAL A 14 8.88 0.34 17.52
N TYR A 15 8.23 0.47 16.39
CA TYR A 15 7.13 -0.40 15.97
C TYR A 15 7.62 -1.49 15.01
N GLY A 16 7.45 -2.75 15.39
CA GLY A 16 7.64 -3.89 14.49
C GLY A 16 6.39 -4.07 13.63
N THR A 17 6.46 -3.75 12.34
CA THR A 17 5.31 -3.73 11.43
C THR A 17 5.47 -4.74 10.29
N PRO A 18 5.14 -6.04 10.50
CA PRO A 18 5.34 -7.09 9.52
C PRO A 18 4.38 -6.99 8.33
N GLY A 19 4.74 -7.69 7.23
CA GLY A 19 3.85 -7.95 6.10
C GLY A 19 3.64 -6.77 5.16
N GLU A 20 4.61 -5.84 5.03
CA GLU A 20 4.51 -4.75 4.06
C GLU A 20 4.39 -5.29 2.62
N GLU A 21 5.17 -6.30 2.27
CA GLU A 21 5.19 -6.96 0.96
C GLU A 21 4.00 -7.91 0.72
N GLY A 22 3.07 -8.01 1.65
CA GLY A 22 1.86 -8.82 1.57
C GLY A 22 1.84 -10.01 2.54
N GLY A 23 0.91 -10.93 2.30
CA GLY A 23 0.63 -12.09 3.14
C GLY A 23 -0.71 -11.94 3.87
N GLU A 24 -1.05 -12.96 4.65
CA GLU A 24 -2.24 -12.94 5.48
C GLU A 24 -2.11 -11.85 6.56
N ASN A 25 -3.11 -10.96 6.65
CA ASN A 25 -3.08 -9.77 7.51
C ASN A 25 -1.88 -8.84 7.25
N GLY A 26 -1.39 -8.78 6.01
CA GLY A 26 -0.29 -7.90 5.59
C GLY A 26 -0.60 -6.42 5.78
N SER A 27 0.43 -5.58 5.56
CA SER A 27 0.35 -4.12 5.74
C SER A 27 -0.01 -3.72 7.18
N ALA A 28 0.78 -4.21 8.13
CA ALA A 28 0.53 -4.03 9.57
C ALA A 28 0.45 -2.57 10.01
N LYS A 29 1.10 -1.63 9.30
CA LYS A 29 1.01 -0.19 9.61
C LYS A 29 -0.42 0.33 9.44
N GLY A 30 -1.16 -0.15 8.43
CA GLY A 30 -2.58 0.15 8.27
C GLY A 30 -3.42 -0.37 9.44
N SER A 31 -3.09 -1.55 9.99
CA SER A 31 -3.72 -2.06 11.21
C SER A 31 -3.39 -1.21 12.43
N PHE A 32 -2.13 -0.81 12.59
CA PHE A 32 -1.70 0.04 13.72
C PHE A 32 -2.38 1.41 13.70
N VAL A 33 -2.58 2.00 12.52
CA VAL A 33 -3.37 3.23 12.38
C VAL A 33 -4.82 3.01 12.84
N ARG A 34 -5.46 1.94 12.39
CA ARG A 34 -6.84 1.60 12.76
C ARG A 34 -7.01 1.34 14.25
N GLU A 35 -6.02 0.74 14.89
CA GLU A 35 -6.00 0.41 16.32
C GLU A 35 -5.40 1.56 17.18
N HIS A 36 -5.26 2.77 16.61
CA HIS A 36 -4.89 4.00 17.34
C HIS A 36 -3.49 4.00 17.97
N PHE A 37 -2.54 3.24 17.42
CA PHE A 37 -1.16 3.20 17.95
C PHE A 37 -0.37 4.49 17.71
N PHE A 38 -0.86 5.37 16.86
CA PHE A 38 -0.20 6.64 16.51
C PHE A 38 -0.87 7.89 17.12
N ASP A 39 -1.93 7.74 17.93
CA ASP A 39 -2.71 8.89 18.42
C ASP A 39 -1.89 9.83 19.32
N ASP A 40 -0.85 9.36 19.97
CA ASP A 40 0.07 10.12 20.83
C ASP A 40 1.50 10.20 20.26
N VAL A 41 1.65 10.05 18.94
CA VAL A 41 2.94 10.13 18.22
C VAL A 41 2.97 11.46 17.46
N ASP A 42 4.05 12.24 17.65
CA ASP A 42 4.22 13.53 16.97
C ASP A 42 4.79 13.35 15.55
N VAL A 43 5.73 12.41 15.35
CA VAL A 43 6.42 12.17 14.06
C VAL A 43 6.73 10.69 13.90
N ALA A 44 6.60 10.18 12.69
CA ALA A 44 7.01 8.81 12.33
C ALA A 44 8.15 8.82 11.29
N LEU A 45 9.16 8.00 11.53
CA LEU A 45 10.33 7.85 10.66
C LEU A 45 10.46 6.39 10.21
N CYS A 46 10.53 6.19 8.92
CA CYS A 46 10.80 4.89 8.29
C CYS A 46 11.81 5.10 7.15
N ALA A 47 12.52 4.08 6.70
CA ALA A 47 13.37 4.19 5.51
C ALA A 47 13.24 2.93 4.65
N HIS A 48 13.41 3.08 3.33
CA HIS A 48 13.26 1.99 2.37
C HIS A 48 14.57 1.75 1.60
N PRO A 49 15.06 0.52 1.47
CA PRO A 49 16.23 0.21 0.65
C PRO A 49 15.93 0.45 -0.83
N SER A 50 16.91 0.99 -1.58
CA SER A 50 16.76 1.35 -2.97
C SER A 50 18.10 1.32 -3.72
N ASP A 51 18.08 1.68 -5.00
CA ASP A 51 19.27 1.90 -5.83
C ASP A 51 19.89 3.30 -5.64
N ARG A 52 19.27 4.16 -4.82
CA ARG A 52 19.69 5.55 -4.57
C ARG A 52 19.30 6.04 -3.18
N ASN A 53 19.97 7.12 -2.74
CA ASN A 53 19.45 7.90 -1.62
C ASN A 53 18.51 8.97 -2.17
N SER A 54 17.33 9.07 -1.65
CA SER A 54 16.37 10.14 -1.99
C SER A 54 15.46 10.46 -0.82
N VAL A 55 14.91 11.66 -0.81
CA VAL A 55 13.81 12.03 0.10
C VAL A 55 12.57 11.20 -0.19
N SER A 56 11.58 11.29 0.69
CA SER A 56 10.28 10.62 0.52
C SER A 56 9.62 11.04 -0.77
N THR A 57 8.90 10.11 -1.39
CA THR A 57 8.16 10.37 -2.63
C THR A 57 6.72 9.87 -2.50
N SER A 58 5.80 10.45 -3.28
CA SER A 58 4.43 9.96 -3.33
C SER A 58 4.38 8.49 -3.76
N SER A 59 3.51 7.73 -3.12
CA SER A 59 3.17 6.35 -3.48
C SER A 59 1.73 6.27 -4.01
N LEU A 60 1.31 5.10 -4.48
CA LEU A 60 -0.06 4.89 -4.96
C LEU A 60 -0.94 4.34 -3.84
N ALA A 61 -2.17 4.83 -3.78
CA ALA A 61 -3.21 4.22 -2.96
C ALA A 61 -3.76 2.95 -3.63
N ILE A 62 -4.13 1.95 -2.82
CA ILE A 62 -4.67 0.67 -3.28
C ILE A 62 -5.77 0.16 -2.34
N ASP A 63 -6.83 -0.40 -2.91
CA ASP A 63 -7.89 -1.10 -2.17
C ASP A 63 -8.02 -2.54 -2.68
N PRO A 64 -7.67 -3.56 -1.87
CA PRO A 64 -7.82 -4.96 -2.20
C PRO A 64 -9.24 -5.44 -1.92
N VAL A 65 -9.98 -5.83 -2.96
CA VAL A 65 -11.37 -6.24 -2.82
C VAL A 65 -11.62 -7.64 -3.34
N VAL A 66 -12.48 -8.37 -2.66
CA VAL A 66 -13.02 -9.65 -3.09
C VAL A 66 -14.51 -9.51 -3.31
N VAL A 67 -14.99 -9.98 -4.45
CA VAL A 67 -16.42 -10.12 -4.74
C VAL A 67 -16.77 -11.58 -4.87
N GLN A 68 -17.80 -11.99 -4.14
CA GLN A 68 -18.36 -13.34 -4.16
C GLN A 68 -19.81 -13.23 -4.63
N PHE A 69 -20.18 -14.06 -5.61
CA PHE A 69 -21.56 -14.18 -6.08
C PHE A 69 -22.10 -15.56 -5.69
N PHE A 70 -23.37 -15.54 -5.29
CA PHE A 70 -24.13 -16.71 -4.90
C PHE A 70 -25.35 -16.82 -5.81
N GLY A 71 -25.40 -17.92 -6.56
CA GLY A 71 -26.45 -18.26 -7.49
C GLY A 71 -27.25 -19.48 -7.07
N LYS A 72 -27.73 -20.24 -8.05
CA LYS A 72 -28.49 -21.46 -7.86
C LYS A 72 -28.04 -22.52 -8.86
N PRO A 73 -27.62 -23.72 -8.42
CA PRO A 73 -27.19 -24.75 -9.35
C PRO A 73 -28.36 -25.34 -10.14
N ALA A 74 -28.10 -25.76 -11.36
CA ALA A 74 -29.00 -26.48 -12.21
C ALA A 74 -28.24 -27.34 -13.24
N HIS A 75 -28.88 -28.33 -13.86
CA HIS A 75 -28.29 -29.09 -14.94
C HIS A 75 -28.24 -28.24 -16.22
N SER A 76 -27.03 -27.92 -16.72
CA SER A 76 -26.84 -26.92 -17.77
C SER A 76 -27.56 -27.23 -19.09
N SER A 77 -27.85 -28.49 -19.41
CA SER A 77 -28.56 -28.86 -20.64
C SER A 77 -30.02 -29.31 -20.40
N ALA A 78 -30.35 -29.76 -19.20
CA ALA A 78 -31.68 -30.30 -18.93
C ALA A 78 -32.68 -29.25 -18.41
N SER A 79 -32.24 -28.38 -17.53
CA SER A 79 -33.10 -27.34 -16.92
C SER A 79 -32.28 -26.07 -16.54
N PRO A 80 -31.52 -25.47 -17.47
CA PRO A 80 -30.70 -24.27 -17.16
C PRO A 80 -31.51 -23.08 -16.65
N TRP A 81 -32.79 -22.98 -17.06
CA TRP A 81 -33.71 -21.91 -16.61
C TRP A 81 -34.09 -21.97 -15.15
N ASP A 82 -33.84 -23.10 -14.47
CA ASP A 82 -34.02 -23.24 -13.00
C ASP A 82 -32.82 -22.73 -12.20
N GLY A 83 -31.69 -22.43 -12.89
CA GLY A 83 -30.43 -21.98 -12.31
C GLY A 83 -30.27 -20.48 -12.28
N ILE A 84 -29.31 -20.02 -11.45
CA ILE A 84 -28.77 -18.66 -11.44
C ILE A 84 -27.26 -18.80 -11.48
N ASN A 85 -26.63 -18.33 -12.55
CA ASN A 85 -25.20 -18.52 -12.81
C ASN A 85 -24.37 -17.45 -12.10
N ALA A 86 -23.69 -17.81 -11.04
CA ALA A 86 -22.80 -16.94 -10.29
C ALA A 86 -21.55 -16.52 -11.11
N LEU A 87 -21.05 -17.38 -12.01
CA LEU A 87 -19.93 -17.06 -12.89
C LEU A 87 -20.30 -15.96 -13.91
N ASP A 88 -21.51 -16.00 -14.46
CA ASP A 88 -21.97 -14.95 -15.37
C ASP A 88 -21.96 -13.58 -14.68
N ALA A 89 -22.32 -13.52 -13.38
CA ALA A 89 -22.24 -12.29 -12.61
C ALA A 89 -20.78 -11.78 -12.49
N VAL A 90 -19.83 -12.66 -12.22
CA VAL A 90 -18.38 -12.28 -12.20
C VAL A 90 -17.94 -11.79 -13.58
N ILE A 91 -18.34 -12.45 -14.66
CA ILE A 91 -18.00 -12.04 -16.03
C ILE A 91 -18.57 -10.64 -16.32
N GLN A 92 -19.82 -10.34 -15.89
CA GLN A 92 -20.40 -9.01 -16.03
C GLN A 92 -19.64 -7.94 -15.23
N VAL A 93 -19.09 -8.26 -14.07
CA VAL A 93 -18.17 -7.34 -13.34
C VAL A 93 -16.97 -7.01 -14.21
N PHE A 94 -16.28 -8.00 -14.81
CA PHE A 94 -15.12 -7.75 -15.68
C PHE A 94 -15.50 -6.93 -16.92
N ASN A 95 -16.62 -7.21 -17.57
CA ASN A 95 -17.12 -6.44 -18.72
C ASN A 95 -17.39 -4.98 -18.34
N SER A 96 -18.05 -4.74 -17.21
CA SER A 96 -18.38 -3.40 -16.73
C SER A 96 -17.12 -2.63 -16.26
N VAL A 97 -16.15 -3.32 -15.62
CA VAL A 97 -14.84 -2.74 -15.32
C VAL A 97 -14.12 -2.30 -16.60
N ASN A 98 -14.16 -3.11 -17.66
CA ASN A 98 -13.54 -2.74 -18.94
C ASN A 98 -14.23 -1.53 -19.57
N ALA A 99 -15.55 -1.41 -19.47
CA ALA A 99 -16.28 -0.21 -19.91
C ALA A 99 -15.93 1.03 -19.07
N LEU A 100 -15.71 0.86 -17.74
CA LEU A 100 -15.33 1.94 -16.84
C LEU A 100 -13.95 2.53 -17.18
N ARG A 101 -13.01 1.73 -17.74
CA ARG A 101 -11.62 2.16 -18.01
C ARG A 101 -11.52 3.42 -18.88
N GLN A 102 -12.49 3.67 -19.76
CA GLN A 102 -12.55 4.89 -20.56
C GLN A 102 -12.91 6.13 -19.73
N HIS A 103 -13.52 5.96 -18.56
CA HIS A 103 -14.13 7.02 -17.76
C HIS A 103 -13.40 7.24 -16.41
N VAL A 104 -12.15 6.86 -16.34
CA VAL A 104 -11.22 7.12 -15.22
C VAL A 104 -9.95 7.79 -15.74
N THR A 105 -9.22 8.45 -14.85
CA THR A 105 -7.95 9.11 -15.19
C THR A 105 -6.85 8.08 -15.50
N ASP A 106 -5.81 8.51 -16.23
CA ASP A 106 -4.72 7.63 -16.71
C ASP A 106 -3.91 6.96 -15.61
N ASP A 107 -3.96 7.49 -14.39
CA ASP A 107 -3.30 6.95 -13.21
C ASP A 107 -4.07 5.80 -12.55
N VAL A 108 -5.36 5.65 -12.83
CA VAL A 108 -6.17 4.57 -12.28
C VAL A 108 -5.81 3.22 -12.91
N ARG A 109 -5.69 2.21 -12.06
CA ARG A 109 -5.52 0.80 -12.49
C ARG A 109 -6.51 -0.07 -11.74
N ILE A 110 -7.24 -0.89 -12.52
CA ILE A 110 -8.15 -1.92 -11.99
C ILE A 110 -7.68 -3.25 -12.56
N HIS A 111 -7.16 -4.14 -11.72
CA HIS A 111 -6.73 -5.45 -12.14
C HIS A 111 -7.31 -6.52 -11.23
N GLY A 112 -7.68 -7.64 -11.79
CA GLY A 112 -8.31 -8.70 -11.04
C GLY A 112 -8.19 -10.05 -11.71
N ILE A 113 -8.50 -11.07 -10.95
CA ILE A 113 -8.53 -12.48 -11.37
C ILE A 113 -9.82 -13.13 -10.87
N ILE A 114 -10.30 -14.14 -11.59
CA ILE A 114 -11.33 -15.06 -11.11
C ILE A 114 -10.62 -16.14 -10.28
N THR A 115 -10.96 -16.24 -9.01
CA THR A 115 -10.37 -17.23 -8.09
C THR A 115 -11.20 -18.50 -8.00
N LYS A 116 -12.52 -18.40 -8.28
CA LYS A 116 -13.44 -19.52 -8.35
C LYS A 116 -14.51 -19.24 -9.41
N GLY A 117 -14.75 -20.19 -10.33
CA GLY A 117 -15.70 -20.04 -11.45
C GLY A 117 -16.62 -21.23 -11.68
N GLY A 118 -16.85 -22.08 -10.69
CA GLY A 118 -17.63 -23.33 -10.79
C GLY A 118 -16.74 -24.56 -10.78
N ASP A 119 -17.35 -25.75 -10.84
CA ASP A 119 -16.68 -27.05 -10.71
C ASP A 119 -16.72 -27.87 -12.00
N ALA A 120 -17.80 -27.81 -12.78
CA ALA A 120 -17.96 -28.57 -14.02
C ALA A 120 -18.85 -27.83 -15.02
N PRO A 121 -18.61 -27.95 -16.34
CA PRO A 121 -19.36 -27.21 -17.37
C PRO A 121 -20.81 -27.66 -17.54
N ASN A 122 -21.18 -28.82 -17.05
CA ASN A 122 -22.55 -29.35 -17.08
C ASN A 122 -23.39 -28.96 -15.83
N ILE A 123 -22.83 -28.16 -14.93
CA ILE A 123 -23.51 -27.66 -13.73
C ILE A 123 -23.46 -26.12 -13.77
N VAL A 124 -24.62 -25.46 -13.67
CA VAL A 124 -24.68 -23.99 -13.50
C VAL A 124 -23.97 -23.62 -12.19
N PRO A 125 -22.92 -22.77 -12.23
CA PRO A 125 -22.16 -22.39 -11.02
C PRO A 125 -23.03 -21.67 -9.99
N GLU A 126 -23.16 -22.26 -8.80
CA GLU A 126 -23.87 -21.65 -7.67
C GLU A 126 -23.00 -20.67 -6.88
N PHE A 127 -21.69 -20.72 -7.06
CA PHE A 127 -20.72 -19.84 -6.42
C PHE A 127 -19.61 -19.44 -7.40
N ALA A 128 -19.27 -18.16 -7.39
CA ALA A 128 -18.09 -17.65 -8.08
C ALA A 128 -17.45 -16.52 -7.29
N GLU A 129 -16.13 -16.39 -7.39
CA GLU A 129 -15.33 -15.40 -6.67
C GLU A 129 -14.31 -14.75 -7.62
N ALA A 130 -14.14 -13.45 -7.44
CA ALA A 130 -13.04 -12.70 -8.06
C ALA A 130 -12.40 -11.75 -7.06
N LYS A 131 -11.09 -11.54 -7.22
CA LYS A 131 -10.30 -10.58 -6.44
C LYS A 131 -9.81 -9.47 -7.35
N PHE A 132 -9.83 -8.24 -6.84
CA PHE A 132 -9.38 -7.06 -7.56
C PHE A 132 -8.49 -6.19 -6.69
N TYR A 133 -7.57 -5.48 -7.35
CA TYR A 133 -6.92 -4.28 -6.83
C TYR A 133 -7.47 -3.05 -7.53
N LEU A 134 -7.94 -2.09 -6.75
CA LEU A 134 -8.34 -0.76 -7.20
C LEU A 134 -7.20 0.20 -6.83
N ARG A 135 -6.52 0.79 -7.82
CA ARG A 135 -5.36 1.68 -7.62
C ARG A 135 -5.60 3.05 -8.21
N ALA A 136 -5.13 4.08 -7.51
CA ALA A 136 -5.03 5.44 -8.01
C ALA A 136 -3.92 6.22 -7.30
N ASN A 137 -3.67 7.45 -7.72
CA ASN A 137 -2.65 8.30 -7.11
C ASN A 137 -2.99 8.71 -5.67
N THR A 138 -4.28 8.77 -5.30
CA THR A 138 -4.69 9.24 -3.97
C THR A 138 -5.76 8.34 -3.35
N LYS A 139 -5.79 8.30 -2.03
CA LYS A 139 -6.85 7.68 -1.22
C LYS A 139 -8.25 8.11 -1.66
N LYS A 140 -8.45 9.41 -1.88
CA LYS A 140 -9.73 9.95 -2.35
C LYS A 140 -10.17 9.34 -3.68
N GLN A 141 -9.25 9.27 -4.65
CA GLN A 141 -9.55 8.66 -5.96
C GLN A 141 -9.88 7.16 -5.82
N VAL A 142 -9.19 6.43 -4.95
CA VAL A 142 -9.49 5.02 -4.68
C VAL A 142 -10.88 4.86 -4.05
N GLN A 143 -11.27 5.74 -3.13
CA GLN A 143 -12.61 5.73 -2.54
C GLN A 143 -13.70 6.00 -3.58
N GLU A 144 -13.50 6.97 -4.48
CA GLU A 144 -14.40 7.25 -5.60
C GLU A 144 -14.48 6.05 -6.57
N LEU A 145 -13.34 5.41 -6.84
CA LEU A 145 -13.27 4.21 -7.67
C LEU A 145 -13.99 3.03 -7.01
N ARG A 146 -13.84 2.86 -5.70
CA ARG A 146 -14.55 1.84 -4.92
C ARG A 146 -16.05 2.00 -5.03
N PHE A 147 -16.56 3.21 -4.93
CA PHE A 147 -18.01 3.49 -5.10
C PHE A 147 -18.50 3.10 -6.50
N LYS A 148 -17.73 3.42 -7.55
CA LYS A 148 -18.06 2.99 -8.93
C LYS A 148 -18.03 1.47 -9.06
N PHE A 149 -17.04 0.81 -8.48
CA PHE A 149 -16.92 -0.65 -8.48
C PHE A 149 -18.09 -1.34 -7.76
N GLU A 150 -18.53 -0.80 -6.62
CA GLU A 150 -19.71 -1.30 -5.90
C GLU A 150 -20.97 -1.24 -6.77
N ASN A 151 -21.16 -0.17 -7.54
CA ASN A 151 -22.29 -0.04 -8.46
C ASN A 151 -22.20 -1.06 -9.62
N ILE A 152 -21.00 -1.36 -10.10
CA ILE A 152 -20.77 -2.43 -11.08
C ILE A 152 -21.19 -3.78 -10.50
N VAL A 153 -20.78 -4.11 -9.29
CA VAL A 153 -21.14 -5.36 -8.63
C VAL A 153 -22.65 -5.49 -8.40
N LYS A 154 -23.30 -4.41 -7.95
CA LYS A 154 -24.76 -4.34 -7.82
C LYS A 154 -25.46 -4.56 -9.16
N GLY A 155 -24.96 -3.91 -10.23
CA GLY A 155 -25.48 -4.07 -11.58
C GLY A 155 -25.37 -5.52 -12.10
N ALA A 156 -24.23 -6.16 -11.87
CA ALA A 156 -24.01 -7.56 -12.25
C ALA A 156 -24.96 -8.52 -11.50
N ALA A 157 -25.17 -8.29 -10.21
CA ALA A 157 -26.14 -9.04 -9.41
C ALA A 157 -27.57 -8.90 -9.95
N LEU A 158 -27.99 -7.67 -10.27
CA LEU A 158 -29.32 -7.41 -10.83
C LEU A 158 -29.51 -8.06 -12.20
N GLN A 159 -28.50 -8.06 -13.07
CA GLN A 159 -28.57 -8.68 -14.39
C GLN A 159 -28.76 -10.20 -14.34
N THR A 160 -28.15 -10.85 -13.36
CA THR A 160 -28.09 -12.33 -13.30
C THR A 160 -29.07 -12.93 -12.30
N GLY A 161 -29.61 -12.12 -11.39
CA GLY A 161 -30.40 -12.58 -10.27
C GLY A 161 -29.60 -13.18 -9.13
N ALA A 162 -28.26 -13.17 -9.19
CA ALA A 162 -27.38 -13.63 -8.13
C ALA A 162 -27.37 -12.65 -6.94
N THR A 163 -27.13 -13.14 -5.74
CA THR A 163 -26.77 -12.31 -4.59
C THR A 163 -25.26 -12.17 -4.50
N PHE A 164 -24.75 -11.18 -3.78
CA PHE A 164 -23.32 -10.95 -3.70
C PHE A 164 -22.86 -10.55 -2.28
N LYS A 165 -21.55 -10.74 -2.04
CA LYS A 165 -20.80 -10.19 -0.92
C LYS A 165 -19.58 -9.48 -1.49
N LEU A 166 -19.31 -8.25 -1.04
CA LEU A 166 -18.16 -7.46 -1.46
C LEU A 166 -17.42 -7.01 -0.20
N GLU A 167 -16.18 -7.45 -0.06
CA GLU A 167 -15.37 -7.20 1.13
C GLU A 167 -13.95 -6.78 0.75
N GLN A 168 -13.23 -6.24 1.70
CA GLN A 168 -11.78 -6.15 1.63
C GLN A 168 -11.17 -7.50 2.07
N TYR A 169 -10.14 -7.98 1.36
CA TYR A 169 -9.41 -9.18 1.75
C TYR A 169 -7.99 -8.89 2.30
N GLY A 170 -7.68 -7.62 2.52
CA GLY A 170 -6.45 -7.12 3.11
C GLY A 170 -6.62 -5.66 3.51
N ASN A 171 -5.63 -5.09 4.18
CA ASN A 171 -5.65 -3.66 4.50
C ASN A 171 -5.54 -2.83 3.20
N SER A 172 -6.34 -1.77 3.09
CA SER A 172 -6.10 -0.73 2.09
C SER A 172 -4.80 -0.01 2.41
N VAL A 173 -4.06 0.35 1.37
CA VAL A 173 -2.84 1.14 1.49
C VAL A 173 -3.12 2.52 0.92
N ASP A 174 -2.86 3.55 1.71
CA ASP A 174 -3.06 4.95 1.31
C ASP A 174 -1.82 5.48 0.56
N ASP A 175 -1.97 6.54 -0.23
CA ASP A 175 -0.86 7.26 -0.81
C ASP A 175 -0.05 7.99 0.27
N MET A 176 1.22 8.28 -0.02
CA MET A 176 2.10 9.00 0.91
C MET A 176 1.79 10.50 0.92
N VAL A 177 1.44 11.04 2.06
CA VAL A 177 1.41 12.48 2.33
C VAL A 177 2.83 12.93 2.66
N ILE A 178 3.39 13.81 1.84
CA ILE A 178 4.77 14.27 1.97
C ILE A 178 4.88 15.35 3.04
N THR A 179 5.91 15.25 3.90
CA THR A 179 6.26 16.25 4.92
C THR A 179 7.61 16.88 4.56
N PRO A 180 7.65 17.94 3.70
CA PRO A 180 8.89 18.43 3.10
C PRO A 180 9.93 18.90 4.11
N LEU A 181 9.50 19.58 5.19
CA LEU A 181 10.43 20.04 6.22
C LEU A 181 11.14 18.89 6.92
N LEU A 182 10.43 17.80 7.20
CA LEU A 182 11.01 16.63 7.84
C LEU A 182 11.98 15.90 6.89
N ASP A 183 11.64 15.81 5.61
CA ASP A 183 12.54 15.30 4.56
C ASP A 183 13.82 16.15 4.41
N ASP A 184 13.71 17.48 4.52
CA ASP A 184 14.85 18.40 4.46
C ASP A 184 15.80 18.22 5.65
N ILE A 185 15.27 18.02 6.86
CA ILE A 185 16.07 17.71 8.05
C ILE A 185 16.84 16.39 7.86
N TYR A 186 16.16 15.35 7.40
CA TYR A 186 16.79 14.06 7.11
C TYR A 186 17.87 14.20 6.05
N ALA A 187 17.57 14.87 4.93
CA ALA A 187 18.51 15.06 3.84
C ALA A 187 19.78 15.82 4.26
N LYS A 188 19.65 16.84 5.13
CA LYS A 188 20.80 17.54 5.72
C LYS A 188 21.72 16.57 6.46
N HIS A 189 21.18 15.69 7.28
CA HIS A 189 21.98 14.72 8.00
C HIS A 189 22.64 13.67 7.09
N VAL A 190 21.99 13.27 6.00
CA VAL A 190 22.61 12.40 4.99
C VAL A 190 23.83 13.09 4.37
N GLU A 191 23.72 14.39 4.02
CA GLU A 191 24.81 15.20 3.46
C GLU A 191 25.95 15.42 4.49
N GLU A 192 25.63 15.69 5.74
CA GLU A 192 26.59 15.83 6.85
C GLU A 192 27.37 14.53 7.13
N LEU A 193 26.76 13.38 6.86
CA LEU A 193 27.41 12.08 6.91
C LEU A 193 28.28 11.76 5.69
N GLY A 194 28.34 12.67 4.70
CA GLY A 194 29.17 12.56 3.51
C GLY A 194 28.53 11.81 2.33
N TYR A 195 27.22 11.64 2.34
CA TYR A 195 26.47 10.96 1.25
C TYR A 195 25.68 11.95 0.41
N GLU A 196 25.59 11.68 -0.89
CA GLU A 196 24.70 12.41 -1.79
C GLU A 196 23.25 11.93 -1.62
N ILE A 197 22.28 12.84 -1.75
CA ILE A 197 20.86 12.56 -1.68
C ILE A 197 20.08 13.33 -2.77
N ASP A 198 19.20 12.65 -3.48
CA ASP A 198 18.27 13.25 -4.43
C ASP A 198 17.09 13.88 -3.66
N ARG A 199 17.02 15.21 -3.62
CA ARG A 199 16.00 15.99 -2.92
C ARG A 199 14.68 16.12 -3.69
N ILE A 200 14.61 15.65 -4.94
CA ILE A 200 13.39 15.67 -5.75
C ILE A 200 12.71 14.30 -5.70
N GLY A 201 13.51 13.25 -5.76
CA GLY A 201 13.04 11.87 -5.86
C GLY A 201 12.34 11.57 -7.20
N LYS A 202 12.11 10.30 -7.48
CA LYS A 202 11.24 9.89 -8.59
C LYS A 202 9.88 9.51 -8.03
N LYS A 203 8.80 9.96 -8.68
CA LYS A 203 7.45 9.50 -8.34
C LYS A 203 7.42 7.98 -8.29
N SER A 204 7.06 7.43 -7.15
CA SER A 204 6.88 5.98 -7.00
C SER A 204 5.65 5.52 -7.79
N ILE A 205 5.77 4.36 -8.41
CA ILE A 205 4.64 3.62 -9.02
C ILE A 205 4.16 2.47 -8.12
N GLY A 206 4.81 2.29 -6.96
CA GLY A 206 4.46 1.32 -5.93
C GLY A 206 3.53 1.89 -4.87
N SER A 207 3.16 1.05 -3.93
CA SER A 207 2.36 1.39 -2.75
C SER A 207 3.14 0.96 -1.51
N SER A 208 3.03 1.70 -0.40
CA SER A 208 3.60 1.32 0.89
C SER A 208 2.62 1.68 2.00
N ASP A 209 2.45 0.81 2.98
CA ASP A 209 1.57 1.04 4.11
C ASP A 209 2.07 2.15 5.07
N VAL A 210 3.26 2.72 4.83
CA VAL A 210 3.70 3.98 5.44
C VAL A 210 2.78 5.13 5.03
N GLY A 211 2.18 5.06 3.83
CA GLY A 211 1.13 5.99 3.41
C GLY A 211 0.01 6.11 4.44
N ASN A 212 -0.47 5.00 4.99
CA ASN A 212 -1.53 5.04 6.01
C ASN A 212 -1.11 5.83 7.25
N VAL A 213 0.16 5.69 7.68
CA VAL A 213 0.71 6.44 8.83
C VAL A 213 0.77 7.93 8.51
N SER A 214 1.18 8.30 7.29
CA SER A 214 1.31 9.70 6.87
C SER A 214 0.01 10.50 6.86
N TYR A 215 -1.15 9.83 6.90
CA TYR A 215 -2.46 10.48 7.04
C TYR A 215 -2.82 10.84 8.48
N VAL A 216 -2.11 10.31 9.46
CA VAL A 216 -2.43 10.51 10.90
C VAL A 216 -1.30 11.17 11.67
N VAL A 217 -0.07 11.09 11.17
CA VAL A 217 1.11 11.72 11.78
C VAL A 217 2.11 12.14 10.69
N PRO A 218 2.79 13.29 10.82
CA PRO A 218 3.87 13.69 9.92
C PRO A 218 4.90 12.58 9.78
N THR A 219 5.14 12.14 8.55
CA THR A 219 5.90 10.90 8.29
C THR A 219 6.86 11.06 7.13
N ILE A 220 8.05 10.47 7.22
CA ILE A 220 8.96 10.29 6.09
C ILE A 220 9.27 8.82 5.83
N GLN A 221 9.46 8.51 4.55
CA GLN A 221 10.00 7.23 4.07
C GLN A 221 11.07 7.51 2.98
N PRO A 222 12.23 8.07 3.36
CA PRO A 222 13.31 8.25 2.42
C PRO A 222 13.86 6.91 1.94
N ASN A 223 14.45 6.92 0.75
CA ASN A 223 15.17 5.78 0.22
C ASN A 223 16.66 5.85 0.59
N PHE A 224 17.27 4.70 0.89
CA PHE A 224 18.70 4.58 1.07
C PHE A 224 19.32 3.56 0.11
N LYS A 225 20.47 3.92 -0.45
CA LYS A 225 21.13 3.16 -1.49
C LYS A 225 21.81 1.91 -0.91
N ILE A 226 21.49 0.72 -1.46
CA ILE A 226 22.07 -0.58 -1.04
C ILE A 226 22.96 -1.22 -2.10
N SER A 227 23.18 -0.56 -3.25
CA SER A 227 24.04 -1.07 -4.33
C SER A 227 24.79 0.06 -5.02
N THR A 228 26.01 -0.20 -5.47
CA THR A 228 26.78 0.73 -6.32
C THR A 228 26.20 0.84 -7.72
N ASP A 229 25.57 -0.24 -8.20
CA ASP A 229 24.96 -0.32 -9.53
C ASP A 229 23.43 -0.13 -9.45
N PRO A 230 22.77 0.34 -10.53
CA PRO A 230 21.34 0.37 -10.62
C PRO A 230 20.75 -1.04 -10.46
N ILE A 231 19.78 -1.19 -9.57
CA ILE A 231 19.09 -2.46 -9.32
C ILE A 231 17.58 -2.24 -9.27
N ILE A 232 16.83 -3.28 -9.60
CA ILE A 232 15.37 -3.24 -9.61
C ILE A 232 14.84 -3.97 -8.37
N GLY A 233 13.91 -3.36 -7.65
CA GLY A 233 13.22 -3.97 -6.51
C GLY A 233 12.56 -5.30 -6.88
N HIS A 234 12.37 -6.20 -5.89
CA HIS A 234 11.77 -7.53 -6.04
C HIS A 234 12.54 -8.49 -6.97
N THR A 235 13.85 -8.28 -7.18
CA THR A 235 14.73 -9.17 -7.95
C THR A 235 15.71 -9.91 -7.06
N GLN A 236 16.35 -10.94 -7.61
CA GLN A 236 17.41 -11.68 -6.90
C GLN A 236 18.61 -10.78 -6.62
N GLU A 237 18.96 -9.89 -7.56
CA GLU A 237 20.03 -8.92 -7.44
C GLU A 237 19.78 -7.96 -6.26
N PHE A 238 18.54 -7.51 -6.09
CA PHE A 238 18.15 -6.66 -4.96
C PHE A 238 18.32 -7.39 -3.62
N LYS A 239 17.90 -8.65 -3.54
CA LYS A 239 18.08 -9.49 -2.36
C LYS A 239 19.56 -9.69 -2.01
N GLU A 240 20.41 -9.93 -3.01
CA GLU A 240 21.86 -10.08 -2.81
C GLU A 240 22.49 -8.76 -2.36
N ALA A 241 22.10 -7.62 -2.96
CA ALA A 241 22.57 -6.31 -2.56
C ALA A 241 22.21 -5.99 -1.10
N ALA A 242 20.99 -6.29 -0.66
CA ALA A 242 20.52 -6.04 0.70
C ALA A 242 21.35 -6.75 1.78
N ARG A 243 21.94 -7.91 1.47
CA ARG A 243 22.81 -8.68 2.39
C ARG A 243 24.31 -8.50 2.16
N SER A 244 24.69 -7.69 1.17
CA SER A 244 26.09 -7.37 0.89
C SER A 244 26.71 -6.52 1.98
N GLU A 245 28.06 -6.45 2.01
CA GLU A 245 28.77 -5.57 2.94
C GLU A 245 28.38 -4.10 2.74
N TYR A 246 28.23 -3.67 1.48
CA TYR A 246 27.74 -2.33 1.15
C TYR A 246 26.32 -2.08 1.67
N GLY A 247 25.40 -3.04 1.47
CA GLY A 247 24.03 -2.92 1.97
C GLY A 247 23.98 -2.86 3.52
N LEU A 248 24.77 -3.64 4.21
CA LEU A 248 24.87 -3.61 5.67
C LEU A 248 25.46 -2.29 6.19
N GLU A 249 26.46 -1.71 5.50
CA GLU A 249 27.01 -0.40 5.83
C GLU A 249 25.98 0.72 5.57
N SER A 250 25.20 0.58 4.50
CA SER A 250 24.12 1.52 4.17
C SER A 250 23.03 1.57 5.25
N ILE A 251 22.71 0.44 5.89
CA ILE A 251 21.80 0.42 7.06
C ILE A 251 22.38 1.27 8.21
N ARG A 252 23.69 1.20 8.46
CA ARG A 252 24.33 1.97 9.52
C ARG A 252 24.26 3.47 9.30
N PHE A 253 24.56 3.95 8.08
CA PHE A 253 24.46 5.38 7.81
C PHE A 253 23.03 5.87 7.84
N CYS A 254 22.08 5.12 7.25
CA CYS A 254 20.66 5.48 7.25
C CYS A 254 20.10 5.56 8.68
N SER A 255 20.45 4.57 9.54
CA SER A 255 20.06 4.58 10.94
C SER A 255 20.62 5.78 11.71
N LYS A 256 21.84 6.24 11.38
CA LYS A 256 22.40 7.48 11.95
C LYS A 256 21.64 8.71 11.49
N ALA A 257 21.33 8.83 10.19
CA ALA A 257 20.58 9.96 9.67
C ALA A 257 19.18 10.06 10.30
N LEU A 258 18.45 8.94 10.41
CA LEU A 258 17.16 8.88 11.11
C LEU A 258 17.30 9.24 12.61
N ALA A 259 18.37 8.78 13.27
CA ALA A 259 18.59 9.08 14.68
C ALA A 259 18.92 10.58 14.90
N TYR A 260 19.68 11.21 14.01
CA TYR A 260 19.95 12.64 14.07
C TYR A 260 18.69 13.46 13.78
N THR A 261 17.90 13.05 12.81
CA THR A 261 16.58 13.67 12.54
C THR A 261 15.68 13.63 13.78
N ALA A 262 15.57 12.47 14.43
CA ALA A 262 14.81 12.34 15.66
C ALA A 262 15.39 13.18 16.80
N LEU A 263 16.72 13.31 16.89
CA LEU A 263 17.39 14.10 17.92
C LEU A 263 17.14 15.60 17.74
N ASP A 264 17.17 16.12 16.50
CA ASP A 264 16.84 17.52 16.23
C ASP A 264 15.42 17.85 16.71
N LEU A 265 14.46 16.95 16.48
CA LEU A 265 13.08 17.12 16.93
C LEU A 265 12.92 17.06 18.45
N LEU A 266 13.68 16.20 19.12
CA LEU A 266 13.68 16.09 20.57
C LEU A 266 14.32 17.33 21.25
N LEU A 267 15.31 17.94 20.61
CA LEU A 267 16.04 19.12 21.13
C LEU A 267 15.37 20.45 20.83
N ASP A 268 14.54 20.54 19.79
CA ASP A 268 13.87 21.76 19.35
C ASP A 268 12.36 21.57 19.21
N SER A 269 11.65 21.88 20.32
CA SER A 269 10.18 21.80 20.34
C SER A 269 9.50 22.74 19.34
N LYS A 270 10.13 23.89 18.97
CA LYS A 270 9.58 24.78 17.95
C LYS A 270 9.65 24.16 16.56
N LEU A 271 10.73 23.43 16.28
CA LEU A 271 10.85 22.70 15.01
C LEU A 271 9.73 21.67 14.88
N LEU A 272 9.40 20.98 15.97
CA LEU A 272 8.29 20.02 16.01
C LEU A 272 6.92 20.69 15.77
N GLU A 273 6.70 21.90 16.28
CA GLU A 273 5.47 22.67 16.05
C GLU A 273 5.28 23.11 14.58
N TYR A 274 6.36 23.22 13.79
CA TYR A 274 6.31 23.58 12.37
C TYR A 274 6.09 22.38 11.44
N ILE A 275 6.27 21.17 11.92
CA ILE A 275 6.08 19.93 11.18
C ILE A 275 4.62 19.47 11.27
#